data_c1004fb43c7e05fa982d0fa685b0f2f6
#
_entry.id   c1004fb43c7e05fa982d0fa685b0f2f6
#
_cell.length_a   1.000
_cell.length_b   1.000
_cell.length_c   1.000
_cell.angle_alpha   90.00
_cell.angle_beta   90.00
_cell.angle_gamma   90.00
#
_symmetry.space_group_name_H-M   'P 1'
#
loop_
_entity.id
_entity.type
_entity.pdbx_description
1 polymer ?
#
loop_
_entity_poly.entity_id
_entity_poly.type
_entity_poly.pdbx_seq_one_letter_code
_entity_poly.pdbx_strand_id
1 'polypeptide(L)'
;MSEPDAPTPLDPAELGFERIRYEKAPPRATITLNRPEVLNAFDFKMLRELARACEDASWDDEIRVVVVTGEGRAFCVGADLRSWGAELIDNPRLYWKWFGAFKDMHDRLREIGKPTVARVQGIAVGGGNELQMACDLAVMADDAFIRHVGPEHGSVPAGGATQWLPIFVGDRRAREVLFLCEEIPAAKAAEWGLVNYAVPRAELDAKVDELVEKLATKLPQTMRYTKQQLNWWRDISWHETVGHARDWLSLSMLNDEAKDAIRAFLASRDDG
;
A
#
# COMPACT_ATOMS: atom_id res chain seq x y z
N MET A 1 2.56 20.93 -31.53
CA MET A 1 1.72 19.80 -31.97
C MET A 1 1.13 19.22 -30.69
N SER A 2 -0.16 19.43 -30.45
CA SER A 2 -0.88 18.71 -29.41
C SER A 2 -0.89 17.24 -29.83
N GLU A 3 -0.38 16.33 -29.02
CA GLU A 3 -0.56 14.90 -29.26
C GLU A 3 -2.05 14.61 -29.22
N PRO A 4 -2.66 14.20 -30.33
CA PRO A 4 -4.06 13.78 -30.30
C PRO A 4 -4.11 12.48 -29.49
N ASP A 5 -5.06 12.38 -28.55
CA ASP A 5 -5.34 11.23 -27.69
C ASP A 5 -4.41 11.00 -26.47
N ALA A 6 -3.56 11.96 -26.08
CA ALA A 6 -2.88 11.88 -24.79
C ALA A 6 -3.93 11.98 -23.65
N PRO A 7 -3.84 11.13 -22.61
CA PRO A 7 -4.73 11.23 -21.46
C PRO A 7 -4.61 12.62 -20.83
N THR A 8 -5.73 13.30 -20.67
CA THR A 8 -5.77 14.60 -20.00
C THR A 8 -6.06 14.35 -18.51
N PRO A 9 -5.27 14.94 -17.59
CA PRO A 9 -5.58 14.87 -16.17
C PRO A 9 -6.98 15.40 -15.88
N LEU A 10 -7.72 14.67 -15.05
CA LEU A 10 -9.10 15.02 -14.70
C LEU A 10 -9.15 15.87 -13.43
N ASP A 11 -10.22 16.65 -13.27
CA ASP A 11 -10.54 17.20 -11.96
C ASP A 11 -10.83 16.02 -11.00
N PRO A 12 -10.23 15.97 -9.80
CA PRO A 12 -10.52 14.94 -8.83
C PRO A 12 -12.01 14.68 -8.59
N ALA A 13 -12.84 15.71 -8.64
CA ALA A 13 -14.29 15.61 -8.48
C ALA A 13 -14.98 14.82 -9.60
N GLU A 14 -14.43 14.81 -10.81
CA GLU A 14 -14.97 14.07 -11.95
C GLU A 14 -14.70 12.57 -11.88
N LEU A 15 -13.72 12.15 -11.06
CA LEU A 15 -13.35 10.75 -10.89
C LEU A 15 -14.38 9.95 -10.07
N GLY A 16 -15.20 10.64 -9.26
CA GLY A 16 -16.30 10.04 -8.51
C GLY A 16 -15.86 8.96 -7.51
N PHE A 17 -14.69 9.15 -6.85
CA PHE A 17 -14.17 8.21 -5.88
C PHE A 17 -15.01 8.18 -4.60
N GLU A 18 -15.23 7.00 -4.05
CA GLU A 18 -16.03 6.78 -2.84
C GLU A 18 -15.21 6.18 -1.68
N ARG A 19 -14.11 5.47 -2.00
CA ARG A 19 -13.26 4.76 -1.04
C ARG A 19 -11.99 5.50 -0.71
N ILE A 20 -11.65 6.48 -1.53
CA ILE A 20 -10.50 7.37 -1.31
C ILE A 20 -10.93 8.81 -1.49
N ARG A 21 -10.19 9.73 -0.88
CA ARG A 21 -10.16 11.14 -1.30
C ARG A 21 -8.90 11.36 -2.12
N TYR A 22 -9.03 12.01 -3.24
CA TYR A 22 -7.92 12.36 -4.12
C TYR A 22 -7.92 13.87 -4.33
N GLU A 23 -6.84 14.52 -3.96
CA GLU A 23 -6.72 15.97 -3.96
C GLU A 23 -5.44 16.36 -4.69
N LYS A 24 -5.53 17.40 -5.52
CA LYS A 24 -4.40 17.99 -6.24
C LYS A 24 -4.17 19.41 -5.72
N ALA A 25 -2.99 19.64 -5.18
CA ALA A 25 -2.48 20.95 -4.79
C ALA A 25 -1.03 21.04 -5.29
N PRO A 26 -0.80 21.39 -6.56
CA PRO A 26 0.53 21.38 -7.14
C PRO A 26 1.58 22.07 -6.25
N PRO A 27 2.74 21.44 -6.07
CA PRO A 27 3.28 20.28 -6.81
C PRO A 27 2.90 18.91 -6.24
N ARG A 28 1.94 18.79 -5.32
CA ARG A 28 1.53 17.58 -4.61
C ARG A 28 0.17 17.07 -5.07
N ALA A 29 0.04 15.76 -5.27
CA ALA A 29 -1.23 15.05 -5.19
C ALA A 29 -1.28 14.24 -3.89
N THR A 30 -2.44 14.19 -3.24
CA THR A 30 -2.66 13.41 -2.02
C THR A 30 -3.77 12.40 -2.25
N ILE A 31 -3.47 11.14 -1.97
CA ILE A 31 -4.42 10.03 -1.98
C ILE A 31 -4.66 9.61 -0.53
N THR A 32 -5.86 9.86 -0.03
CA THR A 32 -6.26 9.49 1.34
C THR A 32 -7.21 8.30 1.29
N LEU A 33 -6.81 7.16 1.87
CA LEU A 33 -7.71 6.02 2.08
C LEU A 33 -8.84 6.46 3.00
N ASN A 34 -10.10 6.25 2.62
CA ASN A 34 -11.26 6.86 3.29
C ASN A 34 -12.34 5.83 3.63
N ARG A 35 -11.95 4.81 4.40
CA ARG A 35 -12.82 3.82 5.04
C ARG A 35 -12.44 3.68 6.52
N PRO A 36 -12.45 4.78 7.32
CA PRO A 36 -11.96 4.75 8.71
C PRO A 36 -12.74 3.78 9.60
N GLU A 37 -14.01 3.50 9.30
CA GLU A 37 -14.88 2.57 10.02
C GLU A 37 -14.40 1.12 9.97
N VAL A 38 -13.63 0.76 8.95
CA VAL A 38 -12.97 -0.55 8.78
C VAL A 38 -11.45 -0.42 8.74
N LEU A 39 -10.90 0.64 9.35
CA LEU A 39 -9.45 0.88 9.44
C LEU A 39 -8.76 0.95 8.07
N ASN A 40 -9.45 1.49 7.07
CA ASN A 40 -8.99 1.62 5.70
C ASN A 40 -8.63 0.28 5.02
N ALA A 41 -9.33 -0.80 5.41
CA ALA A 41 -9.15 -2.09 4.76
C ALA A 41 -9.52 -2.06 3.27
N PHE A 42 -8.76 -2.78 2.45
CA PHE A 42 -8.96 -2.84 1.00
C PHE A 42 -10.19 -3.68 0.63
N ASP A 43 -11.19 -3.04 0.04
CA ASP A 43 -12.16 -3.72 -0.81
C ASP A 43 -11.76 -3.61 -2.29
N PHE A 44 -12.47 -4.32 -3.15
CA PHE A 44 -12.20 -4.32 -4.60
C PHE A 44 -12.30 -2.91 -5.22
N LYS A 45 -13.23 -2.10 -4.71
CA LYS A 45 -13.46 -0.74 -5.21
C LYS A 45 -12.29 0.18 -4.85
N MET A 46 -11.81 0.14 -3.60
CA MET A 46 -10.67 0.94 -3.16
C MET A 46 -9.42 0.63 -3.99
N LEU A 47 -9.12 -0.65 -4.25
CA LEU A 47 -7.97 -1.03 -5.08
C LEU A 47 -8.02 -0.41 -6.48
N ARG A 48 -9.20 -0.41 -7.09
CA ARG A 48 -9.39 0.18 -8.43
C ARG A 48 -9.32 1.70 -8.41
N GLU A 49 -9.86 2.33 -7.37
CA GLU A 49 -9.80 3.78 -7.22
C GLU A 49 -8.37 4.25 -7.00
N LEU A 50 -7.59 3.55 -6.16
CA LEU A 50 -6.16 3.81 -5.97
C LEU A 50 -5.37 3.70 -7.29
N ALA A 51 -5.61 2.66 -8.07
CA ALA A 51 -4.96 2.48 -9.37
C ALA A 51 -5.27 3.64 -10.33
N ARG A 52 -6.54 4.09 -10.38
CA ARG A 52 -6.96 5.23 -11.21
C ARG A 52 -6.38 6.56 -10.73
N ALA A 53 -6.31 6.78 -9.41
CA ALA A 53 -5.70 7.99 -8.86
C ALA A 53 -4.20 8.06 -9.19
N CYS A 54 -3.48 6.92 -9.09
CA CYS A 54 -2.08 6.82 -9.50
C CYS A 54 -1.90 7.09 -11.00
N GLU A 55 -2.80 6.56 -11.84
CA GLU A 55 -2.79 6.80 -13.29
C GLU A 55 -2.98 8.28 -13.61
N ASP A 56 -4.00 8.93 -13.06
CA ASP A 56 -4.26 10.36 -13.27
C ASP A 56 -3.08 11.22 -12.79
N ALA A 57 -2.57 10.96 -11.57
CA ALA A 57 -1.39 11.67 -11.05
C ALA A 57 -0.14 11.45 -11.90
N SER A 58 -0.02 10.31 -12.59
CA SER A 58 1.11 10.01 -13.49
C SER A 58 1.12 10.95 -14.71
N TRP A 59 -0.05 11.23 -15.27
CA TRP A 59 -0.20 12.06 -16.47
C TRP A 59 -0.24 13.56 -16.20
N ASP A 60 -0.44 13.99 -14.96
CA ASP A 60 -0.52 15.40 -14.57
C ASP A 60 0.86 16.02 -14.39
N ASP A 61 1.33 16.80 -15.36
CA ASP A 61 2.67 17.42 -15.33
C ASP A 61 2.84 18.47 -14.22
N GLU A 62 1.76 19.01 -13.64
CA GLU A 62 1.83 19.91 -12.51
C GLU A 62 2.13 19.18 -11.20
N ILE A 63 1.82 17.87 -11.13
CA ILE A 63 2.11 17.03 -9.97
C ILE A 63 3.54 16.49 -10.05
N ARG A 64 4.29 16.73 -8.99
CA ARG A 64 5.70 16.34 -8.85
C ARG A 64 5.92 15.25 -7.82
N VAL A 65 5.05 15.16 -6.84
CA VAL A 65 5.12 14.21 -5.71
C VAL A 65 3.72 13.71 -5.40
N VAL A 66 3.60 12.42 -5.09
CA VAL A 66 2.35 11.82 -4.62
C VAL A 66 2.50 11.40 -3.16
N VAL A 67 1.57 11.83 -2.32
CA VAL A 67 1.48 11.42 -0.91
C VAL A 67 0.32 10.44 -0.76
N VAL A 68 0.57 9.31 -0.09
CA VAL A 68 -0.46 8.32 0.27
C VAL A 68 -0.63 8.31 1.78
N THR A 69 -1.85 8.40 2.25
CA THR A 69 -2.18 8.41 3.69
C THR A 69 -3.53 7.74 3.95
N GLY A 70 -3.92 7.60 5.21
CA GLY A 70 -5.24 7.10 5.61
C GLY A 70 -6.02 8.10 6.45
N GLU A 71 -7.34 8.01 6.42
CA GLU A 71 -8.21 8.76 7.32
C GLU A 71 -8.31 8.05 8.68
N GLY A 72 -8.37 8.83 9.75
CA GLY A 72 -8.59 8.34 11.10
C GLY A 72 -7.38 7.65 11.73
N ARG A 73 -7.64 6.63 12.58
CA ARG A 73 -6.61 6.01 13.44
C ARG A 73 -5.69 5.00 12.77
N ALA A 74 -6.00 4.56 11.55
CA ALA A 74 -5.19 3.60 10.81
C ALA A 74 -4.72 4.19 9.48
N PHE A 75 -3.50 3.87 9.10
CA PHE A 75 -3.06 4.04 7.71
C PHE A 75 -3.86 3.07 6.83
N CYS A 76 -3.67 1.76 7.05
CA CYS A 76 -4.40 0.70 6.38
C CYS A 76 -4.14 -0.64 7.08
N VAL A 77 -5.16 -1.48 7.23
CA VAL A 77 -5.01 -2.82 7.83
C VAL A 77 -5.02 -3.97 6.81
N GLY A 78 -4.81 -3.66 5.53
CA GLY A 78 -4.73 -4.67 4.48
C GLY A 78 -6.09 -5.10 3.95
N ALA A 79 -6.23 -6.35 3.58
CA ALA A 79 -7.45 -6.88 2.97
C ALA A 79 -8.65 -6.82 3.92
N ASP A 80 -9.81 -6.45 3.37
CA ASP A 80 -11.07 -6.49 4.10
C ASP A 80 -11.56 -7.95 4.24
N LEU A 81 -11.22 -8.58 5.38
CA LEU A 81 -11.56 -9.97 5.64
C LEU A 81 -13.07 -10.24 5.75
N ARG A 82 -13.89 -9.20 5.98
CA ARG A 82 -15.36 -9.34 5.93
C ARG A 82 -15.82 -9.57 4.50
N SER A 83 -15.34 -8.77 3.57
CA SER A 83 -15.58 -8.98 2.14
C SER A 83 -15.02 -10.35 1.69
N TRP A 84 -13.86 -10.75 2.19
CA TRP A 84 -13.27 -12.06 1.89
C TRP A 84 -14.15 -13.20 2.39
N GLY A 85 -14.61 -13.15 3.64
CA GLY A 85 -15.46 -14.19 4.22
C GLY A 85 -16.79 -14.33 3.50
N ALA A 86 -17.35 -13.24 3.01
CA ALA A 86 -18.64 -13.23 2.32
C ALA A 86 -18.54 -13.63 0.82
N GLU A 87 -17.47 -13.23 0.14
CA GLU A 87 -17.41 -13.27 -1.32
C GLU A 87 -16.28 -14.14 -1.88
N LEU A 88 -15.12 -14.19 -1.21
CA LEU A 88 -13.90 -14.81 -1.76
C LEU A 88 -13.64 -16.22 -1.23
N ILE A 89 -14.12 -16.56 -0.03
CA ILE A 89 -14.07 -17.93 0.49
C ILE A 89 -14.83 -18.85 -0.50
N ASP A 90 -14.23 -19.99 -0.81
CA ASP A 90 -14.77 -20.96 -1.78
C ASP A 90 -14.84 -20.45 -3.23
N ASN A 91 -14.29 -19.27 -3.52
CA ASN A 91 -14.28 -18.70 -4.87
C ASN A 91 -12.87 -18.31 -5.35
N PRO A 92 -12.02 -19.30 -5.72
CA PRO A 92 -10.66 -19.03 -6.18
C PRO A 92 -10.58 -18.08 -7.37
N ARG A 93 -11.58 -18.14 -8.26
CA ARG A 93 -11.63 -17.27 -9.44
C ARG A 93 -11.82 -15.80 -9.05
N LEU A 94 -12.68 -15.54 -8.06
CA LEU A 94 -12.92 -14.17 -7.58
C LEU A 94 -11.71 -13.65 -6.81
N TYR A 95 -11.11 -14.48 -5.96
CA TYR A 95 -9.85 -14.15 -5.28
C TYR A 95 -8.75 -13.81 -6.29
N TRP A 96 -8.59 -14.60 -7.34
CA TRP A 96 -7.61 -14.35 -8.41
C TRP A 96 -7.81 -12.98 -9.07
N LYS A 97 -9.07 -12.54 -9.27
CA LYS A 97 -9.39 -11.20 -9.76
C LYS A 97 -9.06 -10.12 -8.74
N TRP A 98 -9.40 -10.37 -7.47
CA TRP A 98 -9.12 -9.44 -6.39
C TRP A 98 -7.62 -9.21 -6.25
N PHE A 99 -6.83 -10.27 -6.19
CA PHE A 99 -5.37 -10.16 -6.12
C PHE A 99 -4.79 -9.50 -7.39
N GLY A 100 -5.44 -9.67 -8.53
CA GLY A 100 -5.10 -8.96 -9.75
C GLY A 100 -5.26 -7.44 -9.63
N ALA A 101 -6.36 -6.98 -9.02
CA ALA A 101 -6.56 -5.56 -8.74
C ALA A 101 -5.57 -5.03 -7.67
N PHE A 102 -5.25 -5.85 -6.66
CA PHE A 102 -4.23 -5.54 -5.66
C PHE A 102 -2.84 -5.36 -6.31
N LYS A 103 -2.46 -6.28 -7.18
CA LYS A 103 -1.21 -6.19 -7.96
C LYS A 103 -1.19 -4.94 -8.86
N ASP A 104 -2.26 -4.68 -9.60
CA ASP A 104 -2.35 -3.51 -10.50
C ASP A 104 -2.18 -2.20 -9.74
N MET A 105 -2.80 -2.06 -8.58
CA MET A 105 -2.64 -0.89 -7.71
C MET A 105 -1.17 -0.70 -7.28
N HIS A 106 -0.50 -1.78 -6.87
CA HIS A 106 0.92 -1.73 -6.48
C HIS A 106 1.82 -1.38 -7.66
N ASP A 107 1.59 -1.97 -8.83
CA ASP A 107 2.36 -1.67 -10.03
C ASP A 107 2.20 -0.20 -10.43
N ARG A 108 0.96 0.32 -10.45
CA ARG A 108 0.69 1.73 -10.75
C ARG A 108 1.40 2.69 -9.79
N LEU A 109 1.37 2.41 -8.49
CA LEU A 109 2.02 3.24 -7.48
C LEU A 109 3.55 3.22 -7.62
N ARG A 110 4.12 2.06 -7.87
CA ARG A 110 5.59 1.91 -8.02
C ARG A 110 6.10 2.51 -9.32
N GLU A 111 5.33 2.37 -10.39
CA GLU A 111 5.74 2.79 -11.75
C GLU A 111 5.27 4.19 -12.13
N ILE A 112 4.64 4.93 -11.22
CA ILE A 112 4.05 6.26 -11.49
C ILE A 112 5.01 7.28 -12.11
N GLY A 113 6.32 7.04 -12.04
CA GLY A 113 7.34 7.94 -12.61
C GLY A 113 7.58 9.22 -11.80
N LYS A 114 6.95 9.34 -10.64
CA LYS A 114 7.08 10.46 -9.67
C LYS A 114 7.43 9.90 -8.30
N PRO A 115 8.18 10.63 -7.45
CA PRO A 115 8.37 10.26 -6.06
C PRO A 115 7.05 10.08 -5.33
N THR A 116 6.98 9.03 -4.49
CA THR A 116 5.83 8.72 -3.65
C THR A 116 6.25 8.71 -2.18
N VAL A 117 5.41 9.27 -1.32
CA VAL A 117 5.65 9.37 0.13
C VAL A 117 4.47 8.74 0.87
N ALA A 118 4.71 7.71 1.66
CA ALA A 118 3.73 7.20 2.61
C ALA A 118 3.75 8.07 3.88
N ARG A 119 2.61 8.67 4.20
CA ARG A 119 2.35 9.35 5.47
C ARG A 119 1.60 8.40 6.38
N VAL A 120 2.34 7.70 7.23
CA VAL A 120 1.79 6.63 8.08
C VAL A 120 1.37 7.23 9.42
N GLN A 121 0.13 7.71 9.50
CA GLN A 121 -0.40 8.36 10.69
C GLN A 121 -0.87 7.38 11.77
N GLY A 122 -0.88 6.08 11.51
CA GLY A 122 -1.42 5.11 12.45
C GLY A 122 -1.15 3.67 12.03
N ILE A 123 -2.02 2.77 12.43
CA ILE A 123 -1.89 1.32 12.26
C ILE A 123 -1.66 0.94 10.78
N ALA A 124 -0.60 0.18 10.50
CA ALA A 124 -0.31 -0.36 9.17
C ALA A 124 -0.12 -1.88 9.27
N VAL A 125 -1.11 -2.67 8.80
CA VAL A 125 -1.08 -4.13 8.95
C VAL A 125 -1.19 -4.83 7.60
N GLY A 126 -0.41 -5.91 7.41
CA GLY A 126 -0.48 -6.76 6.22
C GLY A 126 -0.31 -5.96 4.93
N GLY A 127 -1.34 -5.98 4.06
CA GLY A 127 -1.36 -5.19 2.82
C GLY A 127 -1.20 -3.69 3.02
N GLY A 128 -1.52 -3.15 4.21
CA GLY A 128 -1.25 -1.75 4.54
C GLY A 128 0.24 -1.45 4.68
N ASN A 129 1.02 -2.36 5.29
CA ASN A 129 2.47 -2.23 5.28
C ASN A 129 3.05 -2.48 3.87
N GLU A 130 2.46 -3.39 3.10
CA GLU A 130 2.86 -3.61 1.70
C GLU A 130 2.65 -2.35 0.85
N LEU A 131 1.53 -1.63 1.06
CA LEU A 131 1.26 -0.35 0.40
C LEU A 131 2.31 0.72 0.77
N GLN A 132 2.68 0.86 2.07
CA GLN A 132 3.72 1.82 2.45
C GLN A 132 5.08 1.43 1.86
N MET A 133 5.44 0.14 1.83
CA MET A 133 6.69 -0.34 1.19
C MET A 133 6.70 -0.14 -0.32
N ALA A 134 5.55 -0.07 -0.97
CA ALA A 134 5.44 0.26 -2.39
C ALA A 134 5.75 1.74 -2.68
N CYS A 135 5.62 2.62 -1.70
CA CYS A 135 6.07 4.01 -1.80
C CYS A 135 7.60 4.11 -1.77
N ASP A 136 8.15 5.23 -2.27
CA ASP A 136 9.59 5.45 -2.29
C ASP A 136 10.13 5.87 -0.92
N LEU A 137 9.37 6.67 -0.18
CA LEU A 137 9.70 7.15 1.16
C LEU A 137 8.52 6.95 2.10
N ALA A 138 8.81 6.80 3.40
CA ALA A 138 7.80 6.70 4.44
C ALA A 138 8.14 7.55 5.66
N VAL A 139 7.16 8.30 6.14
CA VAL A 139 7.21 9.03 7.43
C VAL A 139 6.11 8.46 8.32
N MET A 140 6.45 8.08 9.52
CA MET A 140 5.55 7.40 10.44
C MET A 140 5.40 8.18 11.75
N ALA A 141 4.18 8.28 12.26
CA ALA A 141 3.94 8.84 13.60
C ALA A 141 4.53 7.92 14.67
N ASP A 142 5.13 8.48 15.71
CA ASP A 142 5.86 7.76 16.77
C ASP A 142 4.99 6.81 17.61
N ASP A 143 3.70 7.06 17.65
CA ASP A 143 2.68 6.25 18.34
C ASP A 143 1.97 5.23 17.41
N ALA A 144 2.41 5.13 16.15
CA ALA A 144 1.93 4.14 15.18
C ALA A 144 2.75 2.84 15.25
N PHE A 145 2.21 1.77 14.69
CA PHE A 145 2.91 0.49 14.57
C PHE A 145 2.65 -0.19 13.23
N ILE A 146 3.57 -1.07 12.86
CA ILE A 146 3.46 -1.97 11.71
C ILE A 146 3.31 -3.40 12.22
N ARG A 147 2.50 -4.23 11.53
CA ARG A 147 2.34 -5.64 11.85
C ARG A 147 2.04 -6.47 10.60
N HIS A 148 2.46 -7.72 10.58
CA HIS A 148 2.01 -8.71 9.60
C HIS A 148 1.31 -9.87 10.31
N VAL A 149 0.10 -10.19 9.86
CA VAL A 149 -0.78 -11.18 10.50
C VAL A 149 -1.19 -12.30 9.54
N GLY A 150 -0.54 -12.40 8.39
CA GLY A 150 -0.89 -13.42 7.38
C GLY A 150 -0.94 -14.84 7.96
N PRO A 151 0.12 -15.34 8.64
CA PRO A 151 0.12 -16.67 9.24
C PRO A 151 -0.94 -16.90 10.31
N GLU A 152 -1.42 -15.86 10.99
CA GLU A 152 -2.52 -15.97 11.96
C GLU A 152 -3.90 -16.11 11.30
N HIS A 153 -4.02 -15.64 10.05
CA HIS A 153 -5.30 -15.56 9.33
C HIS A 153 -5.33 -16.40 8.04
N GLY A 154 -4.44 -17.39 7.92
CA GLY A 154 -4.42 -18.31 6.80
C GLY A 154 -4.03 -17.65 5.47
N SER A 155 -3.27 -16.55 5.50
CA SER A 155 -2.78 -15.85 4.32
C SER A 155 -1.26 -15.78 4.28
N VAL A 156 -0.69 -15.80 3.07
CA VAL A 156 0.75 -15.56 2.87
C VAL A 156 0.94 -14.09 2.49
N PRO A 157 1.87 -13.37 3.15
CA PRO A 157 2.13 -11.96 2.87
C PRO A 157 2.93 -11.77 1.57
N ALA A 158 2.34 -12.18 0.46
CA ALA A 158 2.97 -12.21 -0.86
C ALA A 158 2.62 -11.01 -1.75
N GLY A 159 2.00 -9.99 -1.19
CA GLY A 159 1.67 -8.74 -1.87
C GLY A 159 2.76 -7.67 -1.76
N GLY A 160 4.00 -8.09 -1.53
CA GLY A 160 5.16 -7.23 -1.37
C GLY A 160 6.03 -7.58 -0.16
N ALA A 161 5.47 -8.09 0.93
CA ALA A 161 6.22 -8.31 2.15
C ALA A 161 7.30 -9.40 1.99
N THR A 162 6.98 -10.54 1.39
CA THR A 162 7.98 -11.58 1.13
C THR A 162 9.03 -11.17 0.10
N GLN A 163 8.73 -10.22 -0.75
CA GLN A 163 9.63 -9.72 -1.79
C GLN A 163 10.52 -8.57 -1.30
N TRP A 164 9.92 -7.58 -0.62
CA TRP A 164 10.61 -6.31 -0.30
C TRP A 164 11.12 -6.22 1.14
N LEU A 165 10.42 -6.83 2.09
CA LEU A 165 10.83 -6.72 3.49
C LEU A 165 12.27 -7.22 3.74
N PRO A 166 12.74 -8.35 3.13
CA PRO A 166 14.13 -8.75 3.27
C PRO A 166 15.15 -7.73 2.73
N ILE A 167 14.73 -6.91 1.76
CA ILE A 167 15.59 -5.85 1.20
C ILE A 167 15.66 -4.67 2.17
N PHE A 168 14.55 -4.29 2.80
CA PHE A 168 14.52 -3.15 3.72
C PHE A 168 15.17 -3.44 5.07
N VAL A 169 14.90 -4.60 5.67
CA VAL A 169 15.30 -4.90 7.05
C VAL A 169 16.30 -6.05 7.19
N GLY A 170 16.61 -6.74 6.09
CA GLY A 170 17.42 -7.95 6.05
C GLY A 170 16.59 -9.22 6.34
N ASP A 171 17.06 -10.38 5.83
CA ASP A 171 16.31 -11.66 5.85
C ASP A 171 15.89 -12.10 7.25
N ARG A 172 16.78 -11.96 8.26
CA ARG A 172 16.48 -12.39 9.62
C ARG A 172 15.33 -11.62 10.25
N ARG A 173 15.32 -10.27 10.12
CA ARG A 173 14.24 -9.44 10.63
C ARG A 173 12.95 -9.63 9.84
N ALA A 174 13.05 -9.84 8.53
CA ALA A 174 11.87 -10.15 7.72
C ALA A 174 11.18 -11.44 8.21
N ARG A 175 11.95 -12.51 8.51
CA ARG A 175 11.41 -13.74 9.08
C ARG A 175 10.82 -13.54 10.47
N GLU A 176 11.47 -12.76 11.34
CA GLU A 176 10.95 -12.39 12.66
C GLU A 176 9.57 -11.74 12.53
N VAL A 177 9.46 -10.72 11.68
CA VAL A 177 8.21 -9.98 11.43
C VAL A 177 7.10 -10.89 10.89
N LEU A 178 7.42 -11.70 9.88
CA LEU A 178 6.42 -12.50 9.17
C LEU A 178 6.03 -13.78 9.90
N PHE A 179 6.91 -14.35 10.74
CA PHE A 179 6.64 -15.60 11.45
C PHE A 179 6.05 -15.38 12.83
N LEU A 180 6.50 -14.31 13.55
CA LEU A 180 6.03 -14.04 14.90
C LEU A 180 4.78 -13.16 14.94
N CYS A 181 4.51 -12.44 13.84
CA CYS A 181 3.32 -11.57 13.72
C CYS A 181 3.22 -10.50 14.83
N GLU A 182 4.35 -10.07 15.39
CA GLU A 182 4.40 -9.07 16.46
C GLU A 182 4.33 -7.64 15.91
N GLU A 183 3.93 -6.72 16.78
CA GLU A 183 3.92 -5.29 16.46
C GLU A 183 5.33 -4.73 16.40
N ILE A 184 5.60 -3.91 15.38
CA ILE A 184 6.84 -3.16 15.20
C ILE A 184 6.53 -1.69 15.48
N PRO A 185 6.92 -1.16 16.65
CA PRO A 185 6.74 0.27 16.95
C PRO A 185 7.51 1.15 15.96
N ALA A 186 7.04 2.38 15.76
CA ALA A 186 7.61 3.32 14.80
C ALA A 186 9.11 3.53 14.97
N ALA A 187 9.61 3.65 16.20
CA ALA A 187 11.04 3.81 16.48
C ALA A 187 11.87 2.62 15.96
N LYS A 188 11.37 1.37 16.19
CA LYS A 188 12.00 0.14 15.70
C LYS A 188 11.92 0.04 14.17
N ALA A 189 10.79 0.46 13.58
CA ALA A 189 10.63 0.49 12.13
C ALA A 189 11.64 1.45 11.46
N ALA A 190 11.88 2.62 12.04
CA ALA A 190 12.88 3.57 11.57
C ALA A 190 14.32 3.05 11.78
N GLU A 191 14.62 2.47 12.95
CA GLU A 191 15.93 1.85 13.23
C GLU A 191 16.27 0.76 12.22
N TRP A 192 15.29 -0.04 11.82
CA TRP A 192 15.48 -1.14 10.89
C TRP A 192 15.50 -0.71 9.41
N GLY A 193 15.17 0.53 9.12
CA GLY A 193 15.06 1.04 7.75
C GLY A 193 13.76 0.65 7.04
N LEU A 194 12.75 0.18 7.78
CA LEU A 194 11.42 -0.12 7.23
C LEU A 194 10.65 1.15 6.87
N VAL A 195 10.91 2.24 7.60
CA VAL A 195 10.47 3.61 7.29
C VAL A 195 11.66 4.56 7.36
N ASN A 196 11.60 5.69 6.64
CA ASN A 196 12.70 6.66 6.65
C ASN A 196 12.75 7.49 7.95
N TYR A 197 11.57 7.79 8.50
CA TYR A 197 11.46 8.66 9.69
C TYR A 197 10.32 8.18 10.59
N ALA A 198 10.58 8.15 11.90
CA ALA A 198 9.55 8.13 12.93
C ALA A 198 9.60 9.49 13.64
N VAL A 199 8.49 10.22 13.68
CA VAL A 199 8.42 11.57 14.25
C VAL A 199 7.21 11.70 15.17
N PRO A 200 7.23 12.63 16.14
CA PRO A 200 6.03 12.93 16.92
C PRO A 200 4.82 13.17 16.01
N ARG A 201 3.66 12.64 16.39
CA ARG A 201 2.42 12.79 15.60
C ARG A 201 2.16 14.24 15.18
N ALA A 202 2.43 15.20 16.06
CA ALA A 202 2.23 16.63 15.80
C ALA A 202 3.19 17.19 14.71
N GLU A 203 4.29 16.50 14.43
CA GLU A 203 5.29 16.89 13.44
C GLU A 203 5.17 16.12 12.12
N LEU A 204 4.25 15.16 12.04
CA LEU A 204 4.11 14.27 10.90
C LEU A 204 3.87 15.05 9.59
N ASP A 205 2.93 16.00 9.60
CA ASP A 205 2.61 16.80 8.43
C ASP A 205 3.80 17.68 8.01
N ALA A 206 4.41 18.37 8.96
CA ALA A 206 5.57 19.21 8.70
C ALA A 206 6.73 18.42 8.08
N LYS A 207 6.95 17.17 8.54
CA LYS A 207 8.00 16.32 7.98
C LYS A 207 7.68 15.84 6.57
N VAL A 208 6.43 15.51 6.29
CA VAL A 208 5.99 15.16 4.92
C VAL A 208 6.11 16.37 3.99
N ASP A 209 5.66 17.55 4.43
CA ASP A 209 5.75 18.78 3.64
C ASP A 209 7.22 19.14 3.31
N GLU A 210 8.14 19.03 4.28
CA GLU A 210 9.59 19.19 4.05
C GLU A 210 10.08 18.26 2.93
N LEU A 211 9.67 16.99 2.93
CA LEU A 211 10.07 16.04 1.89
C LEU A 211 9.45 16.40 0.53
N VAL A 212 8.17 16.76 0.49
CA VAL A 212 7.50 17.18 -0.74
C VAL A 212 8.21 18.38 -1.36
N GLU A 213 8.51 19.41 -0.57
CA GLU A 213 9.24 20.59 -1.03
C GLU A 213 10.61 20.21 -1.61
N LYS A 214 11.40 19.42 -0.90
CA LYS A 214 12.71 18.95 -1.38
C LYS A 214 12.63 18.14 -2.67
N LEU A 215 11.65 17.23 -2.78
CA LEU A 215 11.45 16.39 -3.95
C LEU A 215 10.99 17.21 -5.16
N ALA A 216 10.08 18.15 -4.95
CA ALA A 216 9.54 19.00 -6.01
C ALA A 216 10.59 19.88 -6.71
N THR A 217 11.71 20.21 -6.02
CA THR A 217 12.82 20.97 -6.63
C THR A 217 13.69 20.17 -7.58
N LYS A 218 13.56 18.83 -7.59
CA LYS A 218 14.44 17.97 -8.41
C LYS A 218 13.97 17.93 -9.87
N LEU A 219 14.89 17.57 -10.78
CA LEU A 219 14.60 17.43 -12.19
C LEU A 219 13.69 16.21 -12.44
N PRO A 220 12.47 16.39 -13.02
CA PRO A 220 11.47 15.33 -13.09
C PRO A 220 11.91 14.10 -13.84
N GLN A 221 12.53 14.27 -15.01
CA GLN A 221 12.99 13.14 -15.81
C GLN A 221 14.12 12.37 -15.12
N THR A 222 15.05 13.09 -14.51
CA THR A 222 16.14 12.45 -13.73
C THR A 222 15.57 11.66 -12.55
N MET A 223 14.59 12.20 -11.84
CA MET A 223 13.91 11.49 -10.75
C MET A 223 13.18 10.24 -11.26
N ARG A 224 12.48 10.34 -12.39
CA ARG A 224 11.81 9.20 -13.02
C ARG A 224 12.81 8.07 -13.32
N TYR A 225 13.91 8.37 -13.98
CA TYR A 225 14.91 7.36 -14.31
C TYR A 225 15.62 6.79 -13.07
N THR A 226 15.90 7.63 -12.08
CA THR A 226 16.47 7.16 -10.81
C THR A 226 15.54 6.18 -10.11
N LYS A 227 14.24 6.52 -10.01
CA LYS A 227 13.21 5.65 -9.45
C LYS A 227 13.11 4.33 -10.24
N GLN A 228 13.06 4.38 -11.57
CA GLN A 228 13.00 3.18 -12.41
C GLN A 228 14.19 2.25 -12.19
N GLN A 229 15.42 2.80 -12.08
CA GLN A 229 16.62 1.98 -11.83
C GLN A 229 16.59 1.32 -10.45
N LEU A 230 16.15 2.05 -9.41
CA LEU A 230 15.99 1.51 -8.07
C LEU A 230 14.88 0.45 -8.03
N ASN A 231 13.75 0.72 -8.68
CA ASN A 231 12.64 -0.22 -8.75
C ASN A 231 13.02 -1.48 -9.48
N TRP A 232 13.74 -1.38 -10.60
CA TRP A 232 14.13 -2.56 -11.37
C TRP A 232 14.90 -3.55 -10.51
N TRP A 233 15.86 -3.08 -9.70
CA TRP A 233 16.59 -3.93 -8.78
C TRP A 233 15.68 -4.49 -7.66
N ARG A 234 14.93 -3.62 -6.99
CA ARG A 234 14.03 -4.00 -5.90
C ARG A 234 12.98 -5.02 -6.33
N ASP A 235 12.46 -4.84 -7.53
CA ASP A 235 11.26 -5.52 -7.99
C ASP A 235 11.54 -6.81 -8.80
N ILE A 236 12.80 -7.25 -8.89
CA ILE A 236 13.14 -8.54 -9.50
C ILE A 236 12.34 -9.68 -8.84
N SER A 237 12.36 -9.74 -7.51
CA SER A 237 11.59 -10.77 -6.77
C SER A 237 10.08 -10.62 -6.95
N TRP A 238 9.58 -9.38 -7.07
CA TRP A 238 8.18 -9.11 -7.35
C TRP A 238 7.77 -9.67 -8.72
N HIS A 239 8.48 -9.31 -9.76
CA HIS A 239 8.18 -9.78 -11.13
C HIS A 239 8.24 -11.30 -11.26
N GLU A 240 9.20 -11.95 -10.60
CA GLU A 240 9.37 -13.40 -10.65
C GLU A 240 8.31 -14.17 -9.83
N THR A 241 7.79 -13.60 -8.75
CA THR A 241 7.02 -14.39 -7.78
C THR A 241 5.54 -13.98 -7.66
N VAL A 242 5.15 -12.74 -7.99
CA VAL A 242 3.79 -12.25 -7.76
C VAL A 242 2.73 -12.99 -8.57
N GLY A 243 3.07 -13.42 -9.79
CA GLY A 243 2.17 -14.23 -10.62
C GLY A 243 1.89 -15.59 -9.98
N HIS A 244 2.94 -16.28 -9.56
CA HIS A 244 2.83 -17.56 -8.83
C HIS A 244 2.09 -17.37 -7.50
N ALA A 245 2.38 -16.31 -6.76
CA ALA A 245 1.67 -16.01 -5.52
C ALA A 245 0.16 -15.81 -5.74
N ARG A 246 -0.23 -15.13 -6.81
CA ARG A 246 -1.63 -14.95 -7.19
C ARG A 246 -2.35 -16.26 -7.44
N ASP A 247 -1.73 -17.15 -8.20
CA ASP A 247 -2.31 -18.45 -8.52
C ASP A 247 -2.41 -19.34 -7.28
N TRP A 248 -1.32 -19.45 -6.52
CA TRP A 248 -1.25 -20.28 -5.33
C TRP A 248 -2.22 -19.81 -4.24
N LEU A 249 -2.26 -18.50 -3.93
CA LEU A 249 -3.18 -17.93 -2.95
C LEU A 249 -4.64 -18.13 -3.36
N SER A 250 -4.94 -18.04 -4.65
CA SER A 250 -6.29 -18.29 -5.14
C SER A 250 -6.74 -19.73 -4.87
N LEU A 251 -5.85 -20.70 -5.06
CA LEU A 251 -6.11 -22.09 -4.73
C LEU A 251 -6.14 -22.36 -3.23
N SER A 252 -5.35 -21.61 -2.44
CA SER A 252 -5.34 -21.76 -0.98
C SER A 252 -6.68 -21.41 -0.33
N MET A 253 -7.52 -20.61 -1.00
CA MET A 253 -8.89 -20.34 -0.55
C MET A 253 -9.80 -21.58 -0.53
N LEU A 254 -9.36 -22.69 -1.11
CA LEU A 254 -10.04 -23.99 -1.00
C LEU A 254 -9.58 -24.79 0.23
N ASN A 255 -8.49 -24.39 0.88
CA ASN A 255 -7.93 -25.07 2.05
C ASN A 255 -8.73 -24.74 3.32
N ASP A 256 -9.02 -25.75 4.12
CA ASP A 256 -9.76 -25.59 5.38
C ASP A 256 -9.01 -24.71 6.38
N GLU A 257 -7.67 -24.79 6.45
CA GLU A 257 -6.85 -23.92 7.32
C GLU A 257 -7.13 -22.43 7.09
N ALA A 258 -7.10 -21.97 5.82
CA ALA A 258 -7.37 -20.58 5.49
C ALA A 258 -8.82 -20.18 5.79
N LYS A 259 -9.78 -21.06 5.47
CA LYS A 259 -11.21 -20.85 5.74
C LYS A 259 -11.52 -20.74 7.23
N ASP A 260 -10.98 -21.67 8.01
CA ASP A 260 -11.23 -21.72 9.45
C ASP A 260 -10.60 -20.53 10.17
N ALA A 261 -9.38 -20.10 9.76
CA ALA A 261 -8.75 -18.91 10.28
C ALA A 261 -9.58 -17.63 10.00
N ILE A 262 -10.09 -17.46 8.79
CA ILE A 262 -10.95 -16.33 8.43
C ILE A 262 -12.28 -16.38 9.20
N ARG A 263 -12.92 -17.54 9.31
CA ARG A 263 -14.17 -17.72 10.07
C ARG A 263 -13.97 -17.39 11.55
N ALA A 264 -12.88 -17.88 12.15
CA ALA A 264 -12.53 -17.58 13.54
C ALA A 264 -12.33 -16.08 13.77
N PHE A 265 -11.63 -15.40 12.85
CA PHE A 265 -11.46 -13.95 12.91
C PHE A 265 -12.80 -13.20 12.85
N LEU A 266 -13.71 -13.60 11.96
CA LEU A 266 -15.01 -12.97 11.83
C LEU A 266 -15.86 -13.17 13.09
N ALA A 267 -15.92 -14.39 13.63
CA ALA A 267 -16.65 -14.71 14.85
C ALA A 267 -16.18 -13.91 16.07
N SER A 268 -14.87 -13.72 16.23
CA SER A 268 -14.29 -12.95 17.34
C SER A 268 -14.68 -11.46 17.36
N ARG A 269 -15.25 -10.95 16.26
CA ARG A 269 -15.66 -9.53 16.14
C ARG A 269 -17.16 -9.31 16.23
N ASP A 270 -17.96 -10.36 16.15
CA ASP A 270 -19.40 -10.27 16.32
C ASP A 270 -19.79 -10.33 17.81
N ASP A 271 -18.87 -10.78 18.69
CA ASP A 271 -19.05 -10.88 20.14
C ASP A 271 -18.60 -9.62 20.93
N GLY A 272 -18.19 -8.54 20.25
CA GLY A 272 -17.71 -7.28 20.87
C GLY A 272 -18.38 -6.06 20.28
#